data_726edd01aceee38fa820a818cda6d7ca
#
_entry.id   726edd01aceee38fa820a818cda6d7ca
#
_cell.length_a   1.000
_cell.length_b   1.000
_cell.length_c   1.000
_cell.angle_alpha   90.00
_cell.angle_beta   90.00
_cell.angle_gamma   90.00
#
_symmetry.space_group_name_H-M   'P 1'
#
loop_
_entity.id
_entity.type
_entity.pdbx_description
1 polymer ?
#
loop_
_entity_poly.entity_id
_entity_poly.type
_entity_poly.pdbx_seq_one_letter_code
_entity_poly.pdbx_strand_id
1 'polypeptide(L)'
;PLAAAEMPVPVYLDEAGNVLPDDASLDAVKTSVYTIRLKPGIKYQPHPAFAKDAQGNFLYHQLGEDARKYSSPLQFEQQGTRELTAHDYVYEIKRLASSRIVSPILGHMGDYVEGLGDLSKTLQEHDKALKEKIQKETGSAFPPATADLPWLDLREFDLPGAKALDDHTLEVR
;
A
#
# COMPACT_ATOMS: atom_id res chain seq x y z
N PRO A 1 -14.96 10.74 -11.35
CA PRO A 1 -14.10 9.69 -10.80
C PRO A 1 -14.85 8.37 -10.66
N LEU A 2 -14.18 7.22 -10.91
CA LEU A 2 -14.88 5.93 -10.88
C LEU A 2 -15.20 5.50 -9.44
N ALA A 3 -14.24 5.60 -8.53
CA ALA A 3 -14.37 5.13 -7.15
C ALA A 3 -14.72 6.25 -6.15
N ALA A 4 -14.24 7.47 -6.36
CA ALA A 4 -14.60 8.59 -5.50
C ALA A 4 -16.07 9.02 -5.70
N ALA A 5 -16.77 9.33 -4.62
CA ALA A 5 -18.16 9.79 -4.66
C ALA A 5 -18.29 11.18 -5.29
N GLU A 6 -17.30 12.03 -5.05
CA GLU A 6 -17.25 13.41 -5.54
C GLU A 6 -15.80 13.82 -5.83
N MET A 7 -15.59 14.96 -6.45
CA MET A 7 -14.27 15.54 -6.62
C MET A 7 -13.80 16.08 -5.26
N PRO A 8 -12.66 15.62 -4.72
CA PRO A 8 -12.18 16.13 -3.44
C PRO A 8 -11.68 17.57 -3.60
N VAL A 9 -12.02 18.41 -2.62
CA VAL A 9 -11.51 19.77 -2.50
C VAL A 9 -10.41 19.76 -1.43
N PRO A 10 -9.21 20.28 -1.72
CA PRO A 10 -8.13 20.29 -0.74
C PRO A 10 -8.41 21.30 0.40
N VAL A 11 -7.93 20.96 1.59
CA VAL A 11 -7.74 21.91 2.67
C VAL A 11 -6.26 22.27 2.72
N TYR A 12 -5.93 23.56 2.72
CA TYR A 12 -4.56 24.03 2.74
C TYR A 12 -4.09 24.29 4.17
N LEU A 13 -2.88 23.86 4.50
CA LEU A 13 -2.27 24.07 5.80
C LEU A 13 -0.97 24.87 5.66
N ASP A 14 -0.68 25.72 6.64
CA ASP A 14 0.61 26.38 6.81
C ASP A 14 1.67 25.44 7.44
N GLU A 15 2.87 25.94 7.66
CA GLU A 15 3.97 25.19 8.27
C GLU A 15 3.70 24.77 9.73
N ALA A 16 2.84 25.48 10.44
CA ALA A 16 2.41 25.15 11.79
C ALA A 16 1.21 24.18 11.83
N GLY A 17 0.66 23.81 10.65
CA GLY A 17 -0.50 22.93 10.52
C GLY A 17 -1.86 23.65 10.71
N ASN A 18 -1.89 25.00 10.70
CA ASN A 18 -3.14 25.74 10.77
C ASN A 18 -3.81 25.76 9.38
N VAL A 19 -5.14 25.71 9.39
CA VAL A 19 -5.93 25.81 8.16
C VAL A 19 -5.84 27.22 7.58
N LEU A 20 -5.49 27.29 6.32
CA LEU A 20 -5.45 28.51 5.53
C LEU A 20 -6.80 28.74 4.80
N PRO A 21 -7.16 30.01 4.52
CA PRO A 21 -8.31 30.30 3.66
C PRO A 21 -8.06 29.86 2.22
N ASP A 22 -9.15 29.63 1.45
CA ASP A 22 -9.06 29.11 0.07
C ASP A 22 -8.32 30.05 -0.91
N ASP A 23 -8.23 31.33 -0.59
CA ASP A 23 -7.54 32.37 -1.34
C ASP A 23 -6.12 32.67 -0.83
N ALA A 24 -5.57 31.82 0.03
CA ALA A 24 -4.22 31.97 0.57
C ALA A 24 -3.18 31.99 -0.55
N SER A 25 -2.10 32.77 -0.34
CA SER A 25 -0.96 32.75 -1.23
C SER A 25 -0.34 31.35 -1.29
N LEU A 26 0.05 30.90 -2.49
CA LEU A 26 0.73 29.61 -2.68
C LEU A 26 1.99 29.46 -1.82
N ASP A 27 2.70 30.56 -1.57
CA ASP A 27 3.90 30.56 -0.74
C ASP A 27 3.60 30.27 0.75
N ALA A 28 2.36 30.47 1.20
CA ALA A 28 1.92 30.16 2.56
C ALA A 28 1.50 28.68 2.71
N VAL A 29 1.19 28.00 1.61
CA VAL A 29 0.72 26.61 1.63
C VAL A 29 1.90 25.66 1.80
N LYS A 30 1.91 24.94 2.92
CA LYS A 30 2.90 23.87 3.16
C LYS A 30 2.38 22.51 2.77
N THR A 31 1.12 22.23 3.10
CA THR A 31 0.50 20.93 2.86
C THR A 31 -0.90 21.10 2.31
N SER A 32 -1.24 20.29 1.31
CA SER A 32 -2.61 20.15 0.79
C SER A 32 -3.19 18.84 1.27
N VAL A 33 -4.27 18.88 2.04
CA VAL A 33 -4.95 17.71 2.60
C VAL A 33 -6.19 17.41 1.78
N TYR A 34 -6.24 16.23 1.19
CA TYR A 34 -7.37 15.73 0.42
C TYR A 34 -8.12 14.67 1.20
N THR A 35 -9.39 14.93 1.53
CA THR A 35 -10.31 13.92 2.07
C THR A 35 -11.13 13.36 0.92
N ILE A 36 -10.90 12.10 0.58
CA ILE A 36 -11.50 11.42 -0.57
C ILE A 36 -12.53 10.41 -0.06
N ARG A 37 -13.81 10.64 -0.38
CA ARG A 37 -14.89 9.72 -0.05
C ARG A 37 -15.09 8.71 -1.16
N LEU A 38 -15.05 7.43 -0.82
CA LEU A 38 -15.25 6.33 -1.74
C LEU A 38 -16.75 5.96 -1.81
N LYS A 39 -17.19 5.57 -3.00
CA LYS A 39 -18.54 4.99 -3.16
C LYS A 39 -18.57 3.62 -2.49
N PRO A 40 -19.53 3.32 -1.61
CA PRO A 40 -19.70 1.99 -1.05
C PRO A 40 -20.14 0.97 -2.10
N GLY A 41 -19.92 -0.30 -1.83
CA GLY A 41 -20.41 -1.41 -2.67
C GLY A 41 -19.56 -1.71 -3.91
N ILE A 42 -18.46 -0.99 -4.16
CA ILE A 42 -17.52 -1.33 -5.23
C ILE A 42 -16.77 -2.60 -4.82
N LYS A 43 -16.86 -3.63 -5.64
CA LYS A 43 -16.20 -4.92 -5.37
C LYS A 43 -15.06 -5.17 -6.33
N TYR A 44 -14.06 -5.88 -5.83
CA TYR A 44 -13.03 -6.49 -6.69
C TYR A 44 -13.66 -7.52 -7.62
N GLN A 45 -13.02 -7.73 -8.77
CA GLN A 45 -13.34 -8.88 -9.60
C GLN A 45 -13.10 -10.18 -8.80
N PRO A 46 -13.90 -11.24 -9.06
CA PRO A 46 -13.66 -12.53 -8.44
C PRO A 46 -12.22 -12.98 -8.64
N HIS A 47 -11.55 -13.37 -7.54
CA HIS A 47 -10.16 -13.79 -7.55
C HIS A 47 -9.92 -14.86 -6.47
N PRO A 48 -9.06 -15.86 -6.69
CA PRO A 48 -8.75 -16.90 -5.71
C PRO A 48 -8.21 -16.35 -4.38
N ALA A 49 -7.50 -15.21 -4.39
CA ALA A 49 -7.03 -14.56 -3.16
C ALA A 49 -8.15 -14.16 -2.19
N PHE A 50 -9.41 -14.07 -2.66
CA PHE A 50 -10.57 -13.76 -1.81
C PHE A 50 -11.44 -15.00 -1.52
N ALA A 51 -11.07 -16.17 -2.05
CA ALA A 51 -11.80 -17.41 -1.82
C ALA A 51 -11.67 -17.86 -0.36
N LYS A 52 -12.79 -18.21 0.27
CA LYS A 52 -12.88 -18.62 1.68
C LYS A 52 -13.65 -19.93 1.78
N ASP A 53 -13.31 -20.73 2.82
CA ASP A 53 -14.07 -21.89 3.20
C ASP A 53 -15.36 -21.50 3.96
N ALA A 54 -16.13 -22.52 4.37
CA ALA A 54 -17.38 -22.33 5.13
C ALA A 54 -17.14 -21.72 6.53
N GLN A 55 -15.91 -21.75 7.04
CA GLN A 55 -15.48 -21.18 8.31
C GLN A 55 -14.92 -19.77 8.17
N GLY A 56 -14.79 -19.26 6.93
CA GLY A 56 -14.29 -17.92 6.63
C GLY A 56 -12.77 -17.82 6.49
N ASN A 57 -12.04 -18.93 6.49
CA ASN A 57 -10.58 -18.94 6.29
C ASN A 57 -10.26 -18.83 4.80
N PHE A 58 -9.18 -18.14 4.47
CA PHE A 58 -8.72 -18.04 3.09
C PHE A 58 -8.14 -19.37 2.60
N LEU A 59 -8.64 -19.86 1.47
CA LEU A 59 -8.26 -21.17 0.92
C LEU A 59 -6.83 -21.22 0.39
N TYR A 60 -6.34 -20.12 -0.15
CA TYR A 60 -5.12 -20.12 -0.98
C TYR A 60 -4.01 -19.21 -0.45
N HIS A 61 -4.10 -18.73 0.80
CA HIS A 61 -3.07 -17.86 1.36
C HIS A 61 -1.79 -18.58 1.82
N GLN A 62 -1.85 -19.92 1.96
CA GLN A 62 -0.73 -20.73 2.46
C GLN A 62 -0.44 -21.92 1.54
N LEU A 63 -0.38 -21.69 0.25
CA LEU A 63 -0.13 -22.75 -0.74
C LEU A 63 1.31 -23.30 -0.71
N GLY A 64 2.28 -22.52 -0.22
CA GLY A 64 3.68 -22.93 -0.23
C GLY A 64 4.14 -23.31 -1.65
N GLU A 65 4.77 -24.49 -1.80
CA GLU A 65 5.22 -25.00 -3.11
C GLU A 65 4.08 -25.35 -4.06
N ASP A 66 2.88 -25.62 -3.54
CA ASP A 66 1.72 -25.91 -4.36
C ASP A 66 1.29 -24.73 -5.24
N ALA A 67 1.70 -23.51 -4.89
CA ALA A 67 1.49 -22.34 -5.73
C ALA A 67 2.06 -22.49 -7.15
N ARG A 68 3.15 -23.27 -7.30
CA ARG A 68 3.80 -23.54 -8.60
C ARG A 68 2.97 -24.40 -9.56
N LYS A 69 1.92 -25.07 -9.05
CA LYS A 69 0.99 -25.86 -9.88
C LYS A 69 0.05 -24.97 -10.70
N TYR A 70 -0.07 -23.72 -10.35
CA TYR A 70 -0.97 -22.76 -10.97
C TYR A 70 -0.19 -21.71 -11.74
N SER A 71 -0.41 -21.62 -13.04
CA SER A 71 0.20 -20.59 -13.89
C SER A 71 -0.71 -19.38 -14.11
N SER A 72 -1.97 -19.46 -13.67
CA SER A 72 -2.97 -18.40 -13.80
C SER A 72 -3.99 -18.45 -12.65
N PRO A 73 -4.50 -17.30 -12.17
CA PRO A 73 -5.62 -17.26 -11.22
C PRO A 73 -6.87 -18.02 -11.68
N LEU A 74 -7.06 -18.19 -12.98
CA LEU A 74 -8.20 -18.91 -13.56
C LEU A 74 -8.16 -20.43 -13.34
N GLN A 75 -7.03 -20.98 -12.92
CA GLN A 75 -6.87 -22.41 -12.66
C GLN A 75 -7.31 -22.82 -11.25
N PHE A 76 -7.61 -21.87 -10.39
CA PHE A 76 -8.15 -22.14 -9.06
C PHE A 76 -9.64 -22.42 -9.15
N GLU A 77 -10.09 -23.48 -8.47
CA GLU A 77 -11.49 -23.92 -8.49
C GLU A 77 -12.44 -22.91 -7.85
N GLN A 78 -11.98 -22.24 -6.80
CA GLN A 78 -12.81 -21.30 -6.06
C GLN A 78 -12.27 -19.88 -6.20
N GLN A 79 -13.19 -18.94 -6.32
CA GLN A 79 -12.92 -17.54 -6.37
C GLN A 79 -13.85 -16.81 -5.41
N GLY A 80 -13.38 -15.72 -4.84
CA GLY A 80 -14.16 -14.85 -3.97
C GLY A 80 -14.03 -13.40 -4.38
N THR A 81 -14.77 -12.54 -3.72
CA THR A 81 -14.66 -11.09 -3.88
C THR A 81 -14.80 -10.41 -2.53
N ARG A 82 -14.37 -9.18 -2.44
CA ARG A 82 -14.62 -8.30 -1.30
C ARG A 82 -14.82 -6.87 -1.76
N GLU A 83 -15.30 -6.04 -0.89
CA GLU A 83 -15.42 -4.61 -1.14
C GLU A 83 -14.05 -3.94 -1.18
N LEU A 84 -13.93 -2.94 -2.07
CA LEU A 84 -12.80 -2.02 -2.14
C LEU A 84 -12.94 -0.99 -1.03
N THR A 85 -11.92 -0.83 -0.23
CA THR A 85 -11.91 0.11 0.90
C THR A 85 -10.78 1.13 0.81
N ALA A 86 -10.82 2.16 1.65
CA ALA A 86 -9.75 3.16 1.77
C ALA A 86 -8.41 2.53 2.20
N HIS A 87 -8.47 1.44 2.99
CA HIS A 87 -7.27 0.68 3.39
C HIS A 87 -6.52 0.10 2.19
N ASP A 88 -7.21 -0.25 1.11
CA ASP A 88 -6.58 -0.76 -0.11
C ASP A 88 -5.75 0.32 -0.81
N TYR A 89 -6.27 1.54 -0.86
CA TYR A 89 -5.54 2.68 -1.42
C TYR A 89 -4.31 3.03 -0.59
N VAL A 90 -4.44 3.06 0.74
CA VAL A 90 -3.29 3.28 1.63
C VAL A 90 -2.22 2.21 1.41
N TYR A 91 -2.64 0.94 1.32
CA TYR A 91 -1.71 -0.17 1.08
C TYR A 91 -1.00 -0.06 -0.27
N GLU A 92 -1.73 0.30 -1.35
CA GLU A 92 -1.13 0.51 -2.67
C GLU A 92 -0.16 1.69 -2.70
N ILE A 93 -0.44 2.79 -2.00
CA ILE A 93 0.50 3.90 -1.88
C ILE A 93 1.77 3.44 -1.14
N LYS A 94 1.65 2.70 -0.04
CA LYS A 94 2.79 2.11 0.67
C LYS A 94 3.61 1.16 -0.23
N ARG A 95 2.96 0.40 -1.11
CA ARG A 95 3.64 -0.49 -2.06
C ARG A 95 4.57 0.26 -3.00
N LEU A 96 4.26 1.52 -3.37
CA LEU A 96 5.16 2.34 -4.20
C LEU A 96 6.54 2.52 -3.54
N ALA A 97 6.60 2.56 -2.21
CA ALA A 97 7.82 2.71 -1.44
C ALA A 97 8.66 1.43 -1.32
N SER A 98 8.09 0.26 -1.66
CA SER A 98 8.75 -1.03 -1.48
C SER A 98 9.91 -1.24 -2.45
N SER A 99 11.10 -1.57 -1.93
CA SER A 99 12.27 -1.96 -2.71
C SER A 99 12.10 -3.31 -3.43
N ARG A 100 11.06 -4.06 -3.12
CA ARG A 100 10.78 -5.40 -3.69
C ARG A 100 10.03 -5.36 -5.02
N ILE A 101 9.54 -4.19 -5.41
CA ILE A 101 8.88 -3.96 -6.69
C ILE A 101 9.55 -2.79 -7.43
N VAL A 102 9.42 -2.79 -8.75
CA VAL A 102 9.84 -1.64 -9.55
C VAL A 102 8.71 -0.63 -9.58
N SER A 103 8.94 0.56 -9.00
CA SER A 103 7.98 1.66 -8.98
C SER A 103 8.57 2.89 -9.69
N PRO A 104 8.31 3.06 -11.01
CA PRO A 104 8.86 4.19 -11.77
C PRO A 104 8.40 5.56 -11.27
N ILE A 105 7.24 5.63 -10.61
CA ILE A 105 6.67 6.87 -10.10
C ILE A 105 7.09 7.23 -8.67
N LEU A 106 7.84 6.35 -7.98
CA LEU A 106 8.22 6.58 -6.59
C LEU A 106 8.99 7.89 -6.42
N GLY A 107 9.94 8.20 -7.33
CA GLY A 107 10.71 9.45 -7.25
C GLY A 107 9.81 10.68 -7.27
N HIS A 108 8.79 10.67 -8.11
CA HIS A 108 7.82 11.76 -8.18
C HIS A 108 6.85 11.75 -6.98
N MET A 109 6.21 10.64 -6.69
CA MET A 109 5.25 10.54 -5.58
C MET A 109 5.89 10.75 -4.21
N GLY A 110 7.16 10.38 -4.06
CA GLY A 110 7.92 10.56 -2.82
C GLY A 110 8.15 12.02 -2.44
N ASP A 111 8.11 12.93 -3.43
CA ASP A 111 8.24 14.38 -3.20
C ASP A 111 6.90 15.02 -2.80
N TYR A 112 5.77 14.39 -3.15
CA TYR A 112 4.43 14.97 -2.98
C TYR A 112 3.59 14.31 -1.89
N VAL A 113 3.81 13.03 -1.59
CA VAL A 113 3.09 12.35 -0.51
C VAL A 113 3.92 12.35 0.75
N GLU A 114 3.41 12.98 1.80
CA GLU A 114 4.11 13.16 3.08
C GLU A 114 4.62 11.82 3.63
N GLY A 115 5.94 11.74 3.86
CA GLY A 115 6.60 10.57 4.42
C GLY A 115 6.81 9.38 3.47
N LEU A 116 6.38 9.43 2.20
CA LEU A 116 6.54 8.30 1.28
C LEU A 116 8.01 8.03 0.94
N GLY A 117 8.79 9.09 0.74
CA GLY A 117 10.24 8.97 0.52
C GLY A 117 10.98 8.40 1.72
N ASP A 118 10.57 8.76 2.95
CA ASP A 118 11.17 8.22 4.18
C ASP A 118 10.75 6.78 4.43
N LEU A 119 9.50 6.43 4.15
CA LEU A 119 9.05 5.03 4.16
C LEU A 119 9.90 4.18 3.21
N SER A 120 10.22 4.69 2.01
CA SER A 120 11.07 3.96 1.06
C SER A 120 12.47 3.68 1.62
N LYS A 121 13.09 4.65 2.29
CA LYS A 121 14.39 4.46 2.96
C LYS A 121 14.29 3.41 4.07
N THR A 122 13.26 3.52 4.91
CA THR A 122 12.99 2.56 6.00
C THR A 122 12.85 1.13 5.47
N LEU A 123 12.10 0.93 4.40
CA LEU A 123 11.90 -0.39 3.79
C LEU A 123 13.19 -0.94 3.16
N GLN A 124 14.01 -0.08 2.55
CA GLN A 124 15.32 -0.47 2.02
C GLN A 124 16.27 -0.92 3.13
N GLU A 125 16.32 -0.18 4.23
CA GLU A 125 17.15 -0.53 5.41
C GLU A 125 16.68 -1.84 6.05
N HIS A 126 15.35 -2.01 6.19
CA HIS A 126 14.77 -3.26 6.67
C HIS A 126 15.18 -4.45 5.80
N ASP A 127 15.03 -4.36 4.48
CA ASP A 127 15.39 -5.45 3.56
C ASP A 127 16.90 -5.71 3.54
N LYS A 128 17.73 -4.68 3.68
CA LYS A 128 19.19 -4.81 3.80
C LYS A 128 19.55 -5.58 5.07
N ALA A 129 19.01 -5.17 6.21
CA ALA A 129 19.26 -5.84 7.49
C ALA A 129 18.80 -7.30 7.48
N LEU A 130 17.62 -7.58 6.87
CA LEU A 130 17.10 -8.92 6.72
C LEU A 130 18.00 -9.80 5.84
N LYS A 131 18.50 -9.29 4.71
CA LYS A 131 19.45 -10.00 3.84
C LYS A 131 20.75 -10.33 4.57
N GLU A 132 21.30 -9.39 5.31
CA GLU A 132 22.52 -9.59 6.10
C GLU A 132 22.32 -10.65 7.19
N LYS A 133 21.15 -10.64 7.86
CA LYS A 133 20.77 -11.64 8.86
C LYS A 133 20.72 -13.04 8.25
N ILE A 134 19.97 -13.22 7.17
CA ILE A 134 19.82 -14.50 6.47
C ILE A 134 21.20 -15.00 5.97
N GLN A 135 22.01 -14.13 5.41
CA GLN A 135 23.34 -14.48 4.93
C GLN A 135 24.24 -15.01 6.07
N LYS A 136 24.20 -14.39 7.24
CA LYS A 136 24.95 -14.85 8.42
C LYS A 136 24.42 -16.20 8.93
N GLU A 137 23.11 -16.37 8.98
CA GLU A 137 22.49 -17.61 9.48
C GLU A 137 22.74 -18.80 8.54
N THR A 138 22.76 -18.58 7.23
CA THR A 138 22.99 -19.62 6.23
C THR A 138 24.45 -19.87 5.92
N GLY A 139 25.36 -18.98 6.31
CA GLY A 139 26.78 -19.04 5.93
C GLY A 139 27.04 -18.85 4.44
N SER A 140 26.06 -18.32 3.70
CA SER A 140 26.15 -18.11 2.24
C SER A 140 27.18 -17.02 1.91
N ALA A 141 27.95 -17.24 0.83
CA ALA A 141 28.86 -16.24 0.30
C ALA A 141 28.13 -15.02 -0.31
N PHE A 142 26.86 -15.19 -0.67
CA PHE A 142 26.05 -14.14 -1.30
C PHE A 142 24.76 -13.90 -0.50
N PRO A 143 24.26 -12.66 -0.49
CA PRO A 143 22.94 -12.35 0.10
C PRO A 143 21.83 -13.05 -0.69
N PRO A 144 20.68 -13.35 -0.05
CA PRO A 144 19.53 -13.94 -0.73
C PRO A 144 18.98 -12.99 -1.79
N ALA A 145 18.40 -13.56 -2.85
CA ALA A 145 17.65 -12.79 -3.82
C ALA A 145 16.41 -12.16 -3.16
N THR A 146 15.93 -11.05 -3.71
CA THR A 146 14.74 -10.36 -3.18
C THR A 146 13.50 -11.26 -3.18
N ALA A 147 13.39 -12.16 -4.18
CA ALA A 147 12.29 -13.12 -4.28
C ALA A 147 12.29 -14.19 -3.18
N ASP A 148 13.44 -14.44 -2.54
CA ASP A 148 13.60 -15.43 -1.48
C ASP A 148 13.40 -14.83 -0.07
N LEU A 149 13.17 -13.53 0.01
CA LEU A 149 12.90 -12.87 1.28
C LEU A 149 11.51 -13.27 1.79
N PRO A 150 11.33 -13.41 3.11
CA PRO A 150 10.03 -13.66 3.71
C PRO A 150 9.06 -12.52 3.39
N TRP A 151 7.76 -12.81 3.47
CA TRP A 151 6.70 -11.82 3.27
C TRP A 151 6.94 -10.56 4.10
N LEU A 152 6.71 -9.40 3.48
CA LEU A 152 6.77 -8.09 4.13
C LEU A 152 5.34 -7.55 4.28
N ASP A 153 4.88 -7.39 5.51
CA ASP A 153 3.58 -6.79 5.80
C ASP A 153 3.71 -5.27 5.90
N LEU A 154 3.33 -4.58 4.84
CA LEU A 154 3.37 -3.11 4.80
C LEU A 154 2.38 -2.43 5.76
N ARG A 155 1.46 -3.19 6.38
CA ARG A 155 0.55 -2.65 7.41
C ARG A 155 1.29 -2.30 8.69
N GLU A 156 2.44 -2.93 8.96
CA GLU A 156 3.28 -2.69 10.13
C GLU A 156 4.08 -1.37 10.04
N PHE A 157 4.12 -0.75 8.86
CA PHE A 157 4.83 0.50 8.64
C PHE A 157 3.84 1.66 8.54
N ASP A 158 4.12 2.78 9.22
CA ASP A 158 3.28 3.97 9.13
C ASP A 158 3.58 4.79 7.87
N LEU A 159 2.56 5.49 7.36
CA LEU A 159 2.68 6.47 6.28
C LEU A 159 1.80 7.67 6.65
N PRO A 160 2.38 8.77 7.13
CA PRO A 160 1.60 9.94 7.57
C PRO A 160 0.81 10.58 6.43
N GLY A 161 1.33 10.54 5.20
CA GLY A 161 0.72 11.16 4.02
C GLY A 161 -0.42 10.38 3.38
N ALA A 162 -0.78 9.17 3.88
CA ALA A 162 -1.95 8.45 3.39
C ALA A 162 -2.58 7.63 4.51
N LYS A 163 -3.85 7.92 4.86
CA LYS A 163 -4.57 7.29 5.96
C LYS A 163 -6.00 6.91 5.55
N ALA A 164 -6.43 5.72 5.92
CA ALA A 164 -7.83 5.36 5.92
C ALA A 164 -8.44 5.84 7.25
N LEU A 165 -9.33 6.81 7.19
CA LEU A 165 -10.05 7.32 8.37
C LEU A 165 -11.18 6.36 8.77
N ASP A 166 -11.76 5.71 7.78
CA ASP A 166 -12.71 4.61 7.87
C ASP A 166 -12.64 3.79 6.56
N ASP A 167 -13.52 2.80 6.38
CA ASP A 167 -13.53 1.94 5.19
C ASP A 167 -13.78 2.71 3.88
N HIS A 168 -14.42 3.87 3.93
CA HIS A 168 -14.80 4.64 2.74
C HIS A 168 -14.23 6.06 2.71
N THR A 169 -13.36 6.41 3.64
CA THR A 169 -12.74 7.74 3.71
C THR A 169 -11.22 7.63 3.72
N LEU A 170 -10.60 8.10 2.65
CA LEU A 170 -9.14 8.19 2.48
C LEU A 170 -8.69 9.64 2.68
N GLU A 171 -7.69 9.88 3.52
CA GLU A 171 -6.98 11.15 3.61
C GLU A 171 -5.61 11.01 2.94
N VAL A 172 -5.25 12.01 2.09
CA VAL A 172 -3.92 12.10 1.46
C VAL A 172 -3.36 13.49 1.71
N ARG A 173 -2.09 13.53 2.07
CA ARG A 173 -1.32 14.76 2.31
C ARG A 173 -0.07 14.81 1.45
#